data_3358df6db3a7bcb2249461a2d390256d
#
_entry.id   3358df6db3a7bcb2249461a2d390256d
#
_cell.length_a   1.000
_cell.length_b   1.000
_cell.length_c   1.000
_cell.angle_alpha   90.00
_cell.angle_beta   90.00
_cell.angle_gamma   90.00
#
_symmetry.space_group_name_H-M   'P 1'
#
loop_
_entity.id
_entity.type
_entity.pdbx_description
1 polymer ?
#
loop_
_entity_poly.entity_id
_entity_poly.type
_entity_poly.pdbx_seq_one_letter_code
_entity_poly.pdbx_strand_id
1 'polypeptide(L)'
;MAVATEIRAPRGTQLTCKSWLTEAPLRMLMNNLDPEVAGDPANLIVYGGTGKAARSWEDFWAIVNTLKELELDETLLVQSGKPVAVFKTHPDAPRVLIANSLLVPHWATWEKFRELERKGLIMYGQMTAGSWIYIGTQGILQGTYETLASVAKKHFGGSLKGKFVLSAGLGEMGGAQPLAITMNEGVGLIVEINPEKIERRLKTNYLDTWTHDLDEALELVEEYRKSGRAISIGLLGNAADVYPELVQRNIIPDVVTDQTAAHDELNGYVPGGMTYDEALKLRRENPEKYIELSFASMVRHVQAMIDMQKAGAVVFDYGNNLRGQAQRGGHPDPFQFPGFVPAYIRPLFCEGKGPFRWVALSGDPQDIYRTDQAILELFPHDEALCRWITMAQKRVKFQGLPARICWLGYGDRAKAGLYFNELVRKGELKAPIVIGRDHLDAGSVASPYRETEGMKDGSDAIADWPILNALLNAVCGATWVSVHHGGGVGIGKSIHAGMVIVCDGTKEADKRLERVLTADPGLGVVRHADAGYEEAIKIAREKGIKMPRLEG
;
A
#
# COMPACT_ATOMS: atom_id res chain seq x y z
N MET A 1 4.11 -6.12 34.75
CA MET A 1 4.06 -5.79 33.32
C MET A 1 4.95 -6.81 32.62
N ALA A 2 4.38 -7.73 31.85
CA ALA A 2 5.17 -8.61 31.01
C ALA A 2 5.88 -7.74 29.97
N VAL A 3 7.21 -7.84 29.89
CA VAL A 3 7.99 -7.24 28.81
C VAL A 3 7.39 -7.78 27.52
N ALA A 4 6.81 -6.92 26.68
CA ALA A 4 6.30 -7.33 25.38
C ALA A 4 7.49 -7.94 24.61
N THR A 5 7.45 -9.23 24.37
CA THR A 5 8.49 -9.92 23.62
C THR A 5 8.46 -9.34 22.20
N GLU A 6 9.57 -8.78 21.73
CA GLU A 6 9.68 -8.31 20.34
C GLU A 6 9.39 -9.48 19.40
N ILE A 7 8.45 -9.28 18.48
CA ILE A 7 8.13 -10.27 17.46
C ILE A 7 9.06 -10.06 16.28
N ARG A 8 9.77 -11.11 15.87
CA ARG A 8 10.55 -11.15 14.63
C ARG A 8 10.33 -12.47 13.92
N ALA A 9 10.25 -12.42 12.61
CA ALA A 9 10.11 -13.61 11.79
C ALA A 9 11.35 -14.51 11.91
N PRO A 10 11.18 -15.84 11.97
CA PRO A 10 12.30 -16.77 11.79
C PRO A 10 13.01 -16.49 10.46
N ARG A 11 14.33 -16.72 10.43
CA ARG A 11 15.20 -16.54 9.26
C ARG A 11 15.96 -17.83 8.96
N GLY A 12 16.55 -17.91 7.76
CA GLY A 12 17.34 -19.07 7.33
C GLY A 12 16.48 -20.21 6.79
N THR A 13 17.08 -21.39 6.71
CA THR A 13 16.53 -22.56 6.03
C THR A 13 15.77 -23.52 6.93
N GLN A 14 15.81 -23.32 8.24
CA GLN A 14 15.17 -24.20 9.19
C GLN A 14 13.67 -23.91 9.29
N LEU A 15 12.86 -24.94 9.06
CA LEU A 15 11.40 -24.86 9.21
C LEU A 15 10.98 -24.93 10.68
N THR A 16 9.98 -24.12 11.04
CA THR A 16 9.23 -24.21 12.30
C THR A 16 7.86 -24.86 12.09
N CYS A 17 7.39 -24.88 10.83
CA CYS A 17 6.18 -25.55 10.36
C CYS A 17 6.51 -26.84 9.61
N LYS A 18 5.48 -27.58 9.18
CA LYS A 18 5.64 -28.84 8.44
C LYS A 18 6.07 -28.65 6.97
N SER A 19 5.89 -27.45 6.41
CA SER A 19 6.24 -27.13 5.02
C SER A 19 6.54 -25.67 4.82
N TRP A 20 7.18 -25.33 3.70
CA TRP A 20 7.36 -23.93 3.29
C TRP A 20 6.04 -23.23 3.00
N LEU A 21 5.00 -23.95 2.58
CA LEU A 21 3.67 -23.37 2.29
C LEU A 21 2.93 -22.91 3.56
N THR A 22 3.28 -23.46 4.72
CA THR A 22 2.76 -23.06 6.04
C THR A 22 3.75 -22.19 6.80
N GLU A 23 5.04 -22.35 6.58
CA GLU A 23 6.11 -21.51 7.14
C GLU A 23 6.03 -20.06 6.60
N ALA A 24 5.75 -19.91 5.29
CA ALA A 24 5.71 -18.60 4.65
C ALA A 24 4.65 -17.67 5.28
N PRO A 25 3.37 -18.04 5.41
CA PRO A 25 2.39 -17.18 6.11
C PRO A 25 2.75 -16.93 7.57
N LEU A 26 3.37 -17.89 8.27
CA LEU A 26 3.85 -17.69 9.64
C LEU A 26 4.93 -16.62 9.70
N ARG A 27 5.97 -16.72 8.87
CA ARG A 27 7.05 -15.72 8.83
C ARG A 27 6.53 -14.35 8.44
N MET A 28 5.62 -14.28 7.48
CA MET A 28 5.04 -13.02 7.02
C MET A 28 4.11 -12.38 8.07
N LEU A 29 3.32 -13.16 8.80
CA LEU A 29 2.53 -12.66 9.93
C LEU A 29 3.43 -12.07 11.01
N MET A 30 4.51 -12.78 11.38
CA MET A 30 5.48 -12.29 12.37
C MET A 30 6.24 -11.07 11.86
N ASN A 31 6.63 -11.06 10.58
CA ASN A 31 7.30 -9.90 9.96
C ASN A 31 6.44 -8.64 9.98
N ASN A 32 5.12 -8.77 9.88
CA ASN A 32 4.19 -7.64 10.00
C ASN A 32 4.29 -6.93 11.37
N LEU A 33 4.73 -7.63 12.41
CA LEU A 33 4.87 -7.11 13.77
C LEU A 33 6.33 -6.86 14.18
N ASP A 34 7.27 -7.05 13.26
CA ASP A 34 8.67 -6.66 13.48
C ASP A 34 8.73 -5.15 13.81
N PRO A 35 9.47 -4.74 14.85
CA PRO A 35 9.60 -3.33 15.23
C PRO A 35 10.11 -2.41 14.12
N GLU A 36 10.85 -2.96 13.15
CA GLU A 36 11.29 -2.20 11.97
C GLU A 36 10.16 -1.99 10.96
N VAL A 37 9.11 -2.80 11.01
CA VAL A 37 8.00 -2.86 10.04
C VAL A 37 6.74 -2.19 10.58
N ALA A 38 6.28 -2.60 11.76
CA ALA A 38 5.02 -2.15 12.36
C ALA A 38 5.11 -0.73 12.95
N GLY A 39 3.99 -0.02 12.88
CA GLY A 39 3.83 1.29 13.51
C GLY A 39 3.65 1.22 15.03
N ASP A 40 2.90 0.23 15.52
CA ASP A 40 2.67 -0.03 16.95
C ASP A 40 2.50 -1.54 17.18
N PRO A 41 3.61 -2.29 17.19
CA PRO A 41 3.56 -3.74 17.32
C PRO A 41 2.97 -4.21 18.66
N ALA A 42 3.11 -3.44 19.75
CA ALA A 42 2.55 -3.79 21.04
C ALA A 42 1.02 -3.94 21.03
N ASN A 43 0.35 -3.17 20.18
CA ASN A 43 -1.10 -3.19 19.95
C ASN A 43 -1.50 -3.97 18.69
N LEU A 44 -0.59 -4.75 18.09
CA LEU A 44 -0.80 -5.51 16.85
C LEU A 44 -1.05 -4.62 15.62
N ILE A 45 -0.77 -3.33 15.71
CA ILE A 45 -1.01 -2.36 14.65
C ILE A 45 0.19 -2.29 13.71
N VAL A 46 -0.06 -2.58 12.46
CA VAL A 46 0.96 -2.57 11.40
C VAL A 46 1.08 -1.18 10.78
N TYR A 47 -0.03 -0.63 10.28
CA TYR A 47 -0.08 0.72 9.71
C TYR A 47 -1.51 1.29 9.66
N GLY A 48 -1.64 2.54 9.17
CA GLY A 48 -2.94 3.16 8.90
C GLY A 48 -3.75 3.49 10.16
N GLY A 49 -3.09 3.79 11.26
CA GLY A 49 -3.71 4.13 12.54
C GLY A 49 -4.19 2.91 13.33
N THR A 50 -5.03 2.07 12.77
CA THR A 50 -5.64 0.90 13.46
C THR A 50 -5.59 -0.40 12.66
N GLY A 51 -4.86 -0.46 11.54
CA GLY A 51 -4.73 -1.65 10.68
C GLY A 51 -3.92 -2.75 11.37
N LYS A 52 -4.58 -3.85 11.74
CA LYS A 52 -4.02 -4.95 12.55
C LYS A 52 -3.64 -6.18 11.73
N ALA A 53 -2.65 -6.92 12.23
CA ALA A 53 -2.26 -8.23 11.71
C ALA A 53 -3.08 -9.39 12.28
N ALA A 54 -3.55 -9.27 13.53
CA ALA A 54 -4.40 -10.22 14.23
C ALA A 54 -5.34 -9.47 15.19
N ARG A 55 -6.46 -10.09 15.58
CA ARG A 55 -7.49 -9.44 16.40
C ARG A 55 -7.01 -9.17 17.82
N SER A 56 -6.33 -10.16 18.43
CA SER A 56 -5.75 -10.12 19.77
C SER A 56 -4.43 -10.89 19.80
N TRP A 57 -3.67 -10.76 20.89
CA TRP A 57 -2.47 -11.58 21.10
C TRP A 57 -2.79 -13.06 21.24
N GLU A 58 -3.93 -13.40 21.83
CA GLU A 58 -4.42 -14.78 21.90
C GLU A 58 -4.65 -15.34 20.49
N ASP A 59 -5.34 -14.58 19.63
CA ASP A 59 -5.61 -14.97 18.25
C ASP A 59 -4.32 -15.06 17.43
N PHE A 60 -3.36 -14.13 17.64
CA PHE A 60 -2.05 -14.18 16.99
C PHE A 60 -1.33 -15.49 17.28
N TRP A 61 -1.22 -15.87 18.55
CA TRP A 61 -0.56 -17.12 18.92
C TRP A 61 -1.34 -18.36 18.49
N ALA A 62 -2.67 -18.28 18.46
CA ALA A 62 -3.50 -19.35 17.93
C ALA A 62 -3.26 -19.56 16.42
N ILE A 63 -3.13 -18.48 15.64
CA ILE A 63 -2.76 -18.57 14.21
C ILE A 63 -1.37 -19.20 14.07
N VAL A 64 -0.36 -18.70 14.79
CA VAL A 64 1.02 -19.22 14.75
C VAL A 64 1.06 -20.71 15.06
N ASN A 65 0.40 -21.14 16.14
CA ASN A 65 0.39 -22.54 16.56
C ASN A 65 -0.36 -23.43 15.54
N THR A 66 -1.47 -22.94 14.99
CA THR A 66 -2.20 -23.67 13.93
C THR A 66 -1.35 -23.86 12.68
N LEU A 67 -0.63 -22.82 12.23
CA LEU A 67 0.25 -22.91 11.07
C LEU A 67 1.38 -23.92 11.24
N LYS A 68 1.89 -24.10 12.47
CA LYS A 68 2.91 -25.12 12.77
C LYS A 68 2.37 -26.55 12.64
N GLU A 69 1.09 -26.75 12.92
CA GLU A 69 0.43 -28.05 12.89
C GLU A 69 -0.25 -28.39 11.54
N LEU A 70 -0.47 -27.36 10.69
CA LEU A 70 -1.27 -27.47 9.46
C LEU A 70 -0.64 -28.44 8.46
N GLU A 71 -1.45 -29.37 7.94
CA GLU A 71 -1.06 -30.31 6.89
C GLU A 71 -1.13 -29.68 5.48
N LEU A 72 -0.48 -30.31 4.49
CA LEU A 72 -0.45 -29.82 3.12
C LEU A 72 -1.80 -29.83 2.39
N ASP A 73 -2.74 -30.62 2.88
CA ASP A 73 -4.11 -30.73 2.36
C ASP A 73 -5.15 -30.07 3.27
N GLU A 74 -4.71 -29.18 4.16
CA GLU A 74 -5.57 -28.44 5.08
C GLU A 74 -5.54 -26.94 4.78
N THR A 75 -6.66 -26.28 5.09
CA THR A 75 -6.83 -24.83 4.95
C THR A 75 -7.31 -24.23 6.26
N LEU A 76 -6.57 -23.26 6.77
CA LEU A 76 -6.95 -22.43 7.92
C LEU A 76 -7.87 -21.32 7.48
N LEU A 77 -8.99 -21.11 8.17
CA LEU A 77 -9.89 -19.99 8.00
C LEU A 77 -9.66 -18.93 9.08
N VAL A 78 -9.50 -17.67 8.64
CA VAL A 78 -9.28 -16.52 9.53
C VAL A 78 -10.35 -15.45 9.28
N GLN A 79 -11.13 -15.15 10.32
CA GLN A 79 -12.20 -14.16 10.27
C GLN A 79 -11.80 -12.95 11.11
N SER A 80 -11.57 -11.80 10.45
CA SER A 80 -11.13 -10.57 11.11
C SER A 80 -10.06 -10.81 12.18
N GLY A 81 -8.96 -11.46 11.75
CA GLY A 81 -7.78 -11.73 12.57
C GLY A 81 -7.94 -12.82 13.63
N LYS A 82 -9.04 -13.57 13.64
CA LYS A 82 -9.28 -14.72 14.51
C LYS A 82 -9.26 -16.01 13.71
N PRO A 83 -8.45 -17.03 14.08
CA PRO A 83 -8.53 -18.35 13.49
C PRO A 83 -9.82 -19.03 13.94
N VAL A 84 -10.63 -19.49 13.00
CA VAL A 84 -11.97 -20.02 13.33
C VAL A 84 -12.13 -21.50 13.03
N ALA A 85 -11.42 -22.04 12.05
CA ALA A 85 -11.48 -23.45 11.70
C ALA A 85 -10.34 -23.88 10.79
N VAL A 86 -10.06 -25.19 10.78
CA VAL A 86 -9.24 -25.87 9.77
C VAL A 86 -10.10 -26.90 9.08
N PHE A 87 -10.05 -26.92 7.75
CA PHE A 87 -10.75 -27.89 6.93
C PHE A 87 -9.79 -28.67 6.04
N LYS A 88 -10.09 -29.94 5.80
CA LYS A 88 -9.47 -30.71 4.73
C LYS A 88 -9.89 -30.14 3.39
N THR A 89 -8.91 -29.86 2.54
CA THR A 89 -9.07 -29.39 1.18
C THR A 89 -8.26 -30.28 0.23
N HIS A 90 -7.25 -29.74 -0.44
CA HIS A 90 -6.34 -30.49 -1.28
C HIS A 90 -4.99 -29.77 -1.40
N PRO A 91 -3.90 -30.44 -1.84
CA PRO A 91 -2.55 -29.87 -1.85
C PRO A 91 -2.38 -28.57 -2.66
N ASP A 92 -3.16 -28.37 -3.71
CA ASP A 92 -3.12 -27.13 -4.51
C ASP A 92 -4.02 -26.01 -3.97
N ALA A 93 -4.85 -26.28 -2.93
CA ALA A 93 -5.68 -25.25 -2.31
C ALA A 93 -4.85 -24.26 -1.49
N PRO A 94 -5.35 -23.04 -1.26
CA PRO A 94 -4.73 -22.12 -0.32
C PRO A 94 -4.58 -22.73 1.08
N ARG A 95 -3.44 -22.47 1.72
CA ARG A 95 -3.22 -22.87 3.13
C ARG A 95 -3.97 -21.98 4.10
N VAL A 96 -4.26 -20.73 3.71
CA VAL A 96 -5.03 -19.79 4.54
C VAL A 96 -6.02 -19.03 3.68
N LEU A 97 -7.23 -18.88 4.17
CA LEU A 97 -8.26 -18.00 3.64
C LEU A 97 -8.65 -16.97 4.71
N ILE A 98 -8.61 -15.70 4.34
CA ILE A 98 -8.80 -14.58 5.24
C ILE A 98 -9.95 -13.70 4.77
N ALA A 99 -10.84 -13.31 5.68
CA ALA A 99 -11.83 -12.27 5.45
C ALA A 99 -11.77 -11.25 6.58
N ASN A 100 -11.54 -9.98 6.25
CA ASN A 100 -11.33 -8.93 7.23
C ASN A 100 -12.31 -7.77 7.08
N SER A 101 -12.87 -7.32 8.20
CA SER A 101 -13.62 -6.06 8.33
C SER A 101 -14.89 -5.96 7.49
N LEU A 102 -15.30 -7.04 6.83
CA LEU A 102 -16.46 -7.04 5.93
C LEU A 102 -17.76 -6.86 6.71
N LEU A 103 -18.55 -5.88 6.31
CA LEU A 103 -19.89 -5.62 6.81
C LEU A 103 -20.89 -5.67 5.64
N VAL A 104 -22.12 -6.10 5.93
CA VAL A 104 -23.21 -5.99 4.97
C VAL A 104 -23.43 -4.52 4.63
N PRO A 105 -23.62 -4.12 3.34
CA PRO A 105 -23.53 -2.72 2.90
C PRO A 105 -24.32 -1.70 3.71
N HIS A 106 -25.54 -2.00 4.11
CA HIS A 106 -26.35 -1.10 4.92
C HIS A 106 -25.73 -0.75 6.29
N TRP A 107 -24.93 -1.68 6.85
CA TRP A 107 -24.25 -1.52 8.15
C TRP A 107 -22.76 -1.16 8.01
N ALA A 108 -22.29 -0.89 6.80
CA ALA A 108 -20.89 -0.58 6.53
C ALA A 108 -20.56 0.87 6.89
N THR A 109 -20.65 1.22 8.16
CA THR A 109 -20.30 2.53 8.72
C THR A 109 -19.23 2.40 9.81
N TRP A 110 -18.45 3.46 10.04
CA TRP A 110 -17.46 3.49 11.11
C TRP A 110 -18.11 3.31 12.51
N GLU A 111 -19.30 3.86 12.73
CA GLU A 111 -20.03 3.72 13.99
C GLU A 111 -20.31 2.25 14.29
N LYS A 112 -20.87 1.53 13.29
CA LYS A 112 -21.17 0.11 13.43
C LYS A 112 -19.90 -0.73 13.55
N PHE A 113 -18.86 -0.39 12.78
CA PHE A 113 -17.56 -1.05 12.89
C PHE A 113 -16.99 -0.94 14.30
N ARG A 114 -16.92 0.28 14.85
CA ARG A 114 -16.39 0.55 16.20
C ARG A 114 -17.22 -0.12 17.31
N GLU A 115 -18.53 -0.21 17.14
CA GLU A 115 -19.40 -0.98 18.05
C GLU A 115 -18.98 -2.45 18.11
N LEU A 116 -18.81 -3.08 16.94
CA LEU A 116 -18.44 -4.49 16.83
C LEU A 116 -16.99 -4.74 17.28
N GLU A 117 -16.09 -3.81 17.01
CA GLU A 117 -14.70 -3.88 17.46
C GLU A 117 -14.60 -3.87 19.00
N ARG A 118 -15.34 -2.97 19.67
CA ARG A 118 -15.42 -2.95 21.14
C ARG A 118 -15.99 -4.24 21.74
N LYS A 119 -16.83 -4.95 20.99
CA LYS A 119 -17.37 -6.28 21.38
C LYS A 119 -16.40 -7.41 21.07
N GLY A 120 -15.22 -7.15 20.49
CA GLY A 120 -14.25 -8.16 20.09
C GLY A 120 -14.69 -9.06 18.93
N LEU A 121 -15.62 -8.60 18.08
CA LEU A 121 -16.20 -9.39 16.99
C LEU A 121 -15.53 -9.16 15.63
N ILE A 122 -14.84 -8.04 15.48
CA ILE A 122 -14.20 -7.62 14.24
C ILE A 122 -12.88 -6.89 14.54
N MET A 123 -11.97 -6.84 13.57
CA MET A 123 -10.80 -5.96 13.61
C MET A 123 -10.65 -5.25 12.27
N TYR A 124 -9.96 -4.12 12.24
CA TYR A 124 -9.60 -3.46 11.00
C TYR A 124 -8.34 -4.13 10.40
N GLY A 125 -8.56 -5.13 9.57
CA GLY A 125 -7.52 -5.85 8.84
C GLY A 125 -7.21 -5.15 7.53
N GLN A 126 -6.59 -3.97 7.61
CA GLN A 126 -6.35 -3.10 6.47
C GLN A 126 -5.35 -3.74 5.50
N MET A 127 -5.78 -3.97 4.25
CA MET A 127 -4.93 -4.32 3.10
C MET A 127 -3.81 -5.33 3.43
N THR A 128 -2.57 -5.00 3.10
CA THR A 128 -1.39 -5.86 3.32
C THR A 128 -1.07 -6.13 4.79
N ALA A 129 -1.56 -5.32 5.73
CA ALA A 129 -1.47 -5.60 7.16
C ALA A 129 -2.31 -6.84 7.53
N GLY A 130 -3.56 -6.87 7.11
CA GLY A 130 -4.49 -7.97 7.40
C GLY A 130 -4.26 -9.23 6.56
N SER A 131 -3.54 -9.13 5.44
CA SER A 131 -3.16 -10.26 4.58
C SER A 131 -1.70 -10.70 4.74
N TRP A 132 -0.98 -10.16 5.71
CA TRP A 132 0.38 -10.57 6.06
C TRP A 132 1.38 -10.49 4.90
N ILE A 133 1.31 -9.44 4.11
CA ILE A 133 2.24 -9.19 3.00
C ILE A 133 2.80 -7.76 3.01
N TYR A 134 2.63 -7.05 4.12
CA TYR A 134 3.24 -5.75 4.32
C TYR A 134 4.76 -5.89 4.50
N ILE A 135 5.52 -5.08 3.78
CA ILE A 135 6.98 -5.13 3.72
C ILE A 135 7.66 -3.84 4.19
N GLY A 136 6.96 -3.07 5.01
CA GLY A 136 7.40 -1.75 5.44
C GLY A 136 7.12 -0.66 4.42
N THR A 137 7.61 0.54 4.69
CA THR A 137 7.38 1.73 3.85
C THR A 137 7.87 1.56 2.41
N GLN A 138 8.86 0.68 2.17
CA GLN A 138 9.32 0.38 0.81
C GLN A 138 8.22 -0.17 -0.11
N GLY A 139 7.17 -0.79 0.45
CA GLY A 139 6.06 -1.34 -0.32
C GLY A 139 5.24 -0.30 -1.06
N ILE A 140 5.17 0.94 -0.56
CA ILE A 140 4.50 2.06 -1.22
C ILE A 140 5.47 2.95 -2.01
N LEU A 141 6.78 2.89 -1.70
CA LEU A 141 7.78 3.77 -2.28
C LEU A 141 7.78 3.71 -3.81
N GLN A 142 7.73 2.52 -4.38
CA GLN A 142 7.76 2.35 -5.83
C GLN A 142 6.51 2.96 -6.50
N GLY A 143 5.31 2.74 -5.96
CA GLY A 143 4.08 3.36 -6.48
C GLY A 143 4.10 4.89 -6.39
N THR A 144 4.66 5.45 -5.31
CA THR A 144 4.84 6.89 -5.15
C THR A 144 5.88 7.43 -6.13
N TYR A 145 6.97 6.70 -6.33
CA TYR A 145 7.99 7.02 -7.33
C TYR A 145 7.39 7.05 -8.74
N GLU A 146 6.63 6.02 -9.15
CA GLU A 146 6.00 5.94 -10.47
C GLU A 146 4.95 7.05 -10.69
N THR A 147 4.18 7.36 -9.66
CA THR A 147 3.21 8.46 -9.71
C THR A 147 3.92 9.78 -9.97
N LEU A 148 4.98 10.09 -9.22
CA LEU A 148 5.76 11.31 -9.39
C LEU A 148 6.53 11.34 -10.73
N ALA A 149 7.04 10.20 -11.20
CA ALA A 149 7.64 10.07 -12.53
C ALA A 149 6.62 10.36 -13.64
N SER A 150 5.39 9.90 -13.48
CA SER A 150 4.28 10.19 -14.40
C SER A 150 3.87 11.67 -14.36
N VAL A 151 3.83 12.28 -13.18
CA VAL A 151 3.65 13.74 -13.00
C VAL A 151 4.75 14.51 -13.73
N ALA A 152 6.02 14.15 -13.50
CA ALA A 152 7.17 14.77 -14.14
C ALA A 152 7.09 14.67 -15.67
N LYS A 153 6.77 13.49 -16.19
CA LYS A 153 6.62 13.24 -17.62
C LYS A 153 5.50 14.08 -18.23
N LYS A 154 4.36 14.14 -17.57
CA LYS A 154 3.16 14.81 -18.08
C LYS A 154 3.26 16.34 -18.02
N HIS A 155 3.89 16.91 -17.00
CA HIS A 155 3.84 18.34 -16.69
C HIS A 155 5.19 19.06 -16.76
N PHE A 156 6.33 18.35 -16.63
CA PHE A 156 7.63 18.98 -16.41
C PHE A 156 8.76 18.40 -17.29
N GLY A 157 8.43 17.79 -18.41
CA GLY A 157 9.42 17.28 -19.37
C GLY A 157 10.24 16.07 -18.89
N GLY A 158 9.76 15.33 -17.88
CA GLY A 158 10.33 14.07 -17.44
C GLY A 158 11.20 14.11 -16.16
N SER A 159 11.39 15.28 -15.54
CA SER A 159 12.12 15.43 -14.28
C SER A 159 11.43 16.43 -13.35
N LEU A 160 11.55 16.20 -12.04
CA LEU A 160 11.15 17.18 -11.01
C LEU A 160 12.31 18.08 -10.56
N LYS A 161 13.42 18.10 -11.29
CA LYS A 161 14.57 18.93 -10.97
C LYS A 161 14.19 20.40 -10.86
N GLY A 162 14.51 21.02 -9.71
CA GLY A 162 14.13 22.41 -9.43
C GLY A 162 12.65 22.64 -9.16
N LYS A 163 11.84 21.57 -8.99
CA LYS A 163 10.41 21.63 -8.68
C LYS A 163 10.16 21.45 -7.21
N PHE A 164 9.27 22.29 -6.67
CA PHE A 164 8.80 22.22 -5.29
C PHE A 164 7.57 21.33 -5.18
N VAL A 165 7.69 20.25 -4.43
CA VAL A 165 6.60 19.30 -4.13
C VAL A 165 6.20 19.46 -2.67
N LEU A 166 4.94 19.82 -2.42
CA LEU A 166 4.35 19.90 -1.10
C LEU A 166 3.48 18.67 -0.84
N SER A 167 3.68 18.04 0.29
CA SER A 167 2.79 16.97 0.79
C SER A 167 2.72 16.97 2.32
N ALA A 168 1.91 16.07 2.87
CA ALA A 168 1.82 15.87 4.31
C ALA A 168 1.68 14.38 4.67
N GLY A 169 2.05 14.06 5.91
CA GLY A 169 2.02 12.71 6.45
C GLY A 169 3.35 11.97 6.25
N LEU A 170 3.95 11.54 7.37
CA LEU A 170 5.16 10.71 7.43
C LEU A 170 4.91 9.38 8.15
N GLY A 171 3.67 8.92 8.17
CA GLY A 171 3.28 7.59 8.65
C GLY A 171 3.87 6.48 7.77
N GLU A 172 3.41 5.24 7.95
CA GLU A 172 4.00 4.11 7.21
C GLU A 172 3.83 4.24 5.69
N MET A 173 2.70 4.76 5.23
CA MET A 173 2.45 5.01 3.81
C MET A 173 3.06 6.35 3.36
N GLY A 174 2.74 7.44 4.03
CA GLY A 174 3.22 8.79 3.69
C GLY A 174 4.73 8.96 3.84
N GLY A 175 5.36 8.14 4.67
CA GLY A 175 6.82 8.14 4.85
C GLY A 175 7.64 7.78 3.63
N ALA A 176 7.01 7.23 2.58
CA ALA A 176 7.67 6.97 1.29
C ALA A 176 7.87 8.24 0.45
N GLN A 177 7.06 9.27 0.66
CA GLN A 177 7.03 10.47 -0.18
C GLN A 177 8.37 11.21 -0.27
N PRO A 178 9.08 11.48 0.85
CA PRO A 178 10.34 12.22 0.80
C PRO A 178 11.36 11.57 -0.15
N LEU A 179 11.56 10.26 0.00
CA LEU A 179 12.51 9.52 -0.83
C LEU A 179 12.06 9.44 -2.29
N ALA A 180 10.77 9.21 -2.54
CA ALA A 180 10.23 9.18 -3.90
C ALA A 180 10.39 10.52 -4.64
N ILE A 181 10.22 11.63 -3.93
CA ILE A 181 10.44 12.98 -4.47
C ILE A 181 11.90 13.17 -4.86
N THR A 182 12.84 12.86 -3.98
CA THR A 182 14.26 13.03 -4.24
C THR A 182 14.81 12.05 -5.28
N MET A 183 14.25 10.83 -5.37
CA MET A 183 14.56 9.89 -6.47
C MET A 183 14.08 10.38 -7.84
N ASN A 184 13.10 11.27 -7.88
CA ASN A 184 12.64 12.00 -9.06
C ASN A 184 13.30 13.39 -9.21
N GLU A 185 14.39 13.66 -8.46
CA GLU A 185 15.19 14.88 -8.50
C GLU A 185 14.48 16.13 -7.95
N GLY A 186 13.33 15.97 -7.28
CA GLY A 186 12.52 17.07 -6.75
C GLY A 186 12.99 17.59 -5.39
N VAL A 187 12.45 18.74 -5.01
CA VAL A 187 12.58 19.35 -3.67
C VAL A 187 11.25 19.15 -2.94
N GLY A 188 11.25 18.36 -1.86
CA GLY A 188 10.04 18.01 -1.12
C GLY A 188 9.96 18.72 0.23
N LEU A 189 8.79 19.28 0.54
CA LEU A 189 8.40 19.71 1.88
C LEU A 189 7.24 18.84 2.34
N ILE A 190 7.44 18.09 3.43
CA ILE A 190 6.45 17.17 3.97
C ILE A 190 6.09 17.58 5.38
N VAL A 191 4.83 17.99 5.57
CA VAL A 191 4.29 18.43 6.86
C VAL A 191 3.87 17.21 7.69
N GLU A 192 4.36 17.12 8.93
CA GLU A 192 4.01 16.06 9.87
C GLU A 192 3.87 16.63 11.28
N ILE A 193 2.76 16.33 11.97
CA ILE A 193 2.52 16.86 13.32
C ILE A 193 3.15 16.00 14.42
N ASN A 194 3.40 14.72 14.15
CA ASN A 194 4.01 13.79 15.10
C ASN A 194 5.54 13.76 14.94
N PRO A 195 6.32 14.26 15.91
CA PRO A 195 7.78 14.32 15.82
C PRO A 195 8.43 12.91 15.75
N GLU A 196 7.83 11.88 16.34
CA GLU A 196 8.36 10.52 16.30
C GLU A 196 8.37 9.95 14.88
N LYS A 197 7.37 10.33 14.06
CA LYS A 197 7.31 9.92 12.65
C LYS A 197 8.42 10.60 11.84
N ILE A 198 8.70 11.87 12.09
CA ILE A 198 9.83 12.59 11.47
C ILE A 198 11.14 11.89 11.81
N GLU A 199 11.38 11.63 13.11
CA GLU A 199 12.60 10.96 13.57
C GLU A 199 12.78 9.59 12.94
N ARG A 200 11.70 8.80 12.83
CA ARG A 200 11.73 7.48 12.17
C ARG A 200 12.17 7.57 10.71
N ARG A 201 11.69 8.58 9.96
CA ARG A 201 12.07 8.74 8.54
C ARG A 201 13.51 9.21 8.36
N LEU A 202 14.03 10.02 9.27
CA LEU A 202 15.46 10.35 9.31
C LEU A 202 16.32 9.11 9.58
N LYS A 203 15.99 8.31 10.60
CA LYS A 203 16.71 7.08 10.94
C LYS A 203 16.73 6.04 9.82
N THR A 204 15.66 5.97 9.05
CA THR A 204 15.53 5.02 7.93
C THR A 204 16.03 5.57 6.60
N ASN A 205 16.54 6.80 6.56
CA ASN A 205 17.05 7.50 5.38
C ASN A 205 15.97 7.72 4.29
N TYR A 206 14.74 7.88 4.68
CA TYR A 206 13.66 8.31 3.80
C TYR A 206 13.55 9.83 3.73
N LEU A 207 13.89 10.52 4.80
CA LEU A 207 13.88 11.97 4.93
C LEU A 207 15.31 12.49 5.13
N ASP A 208 15.69 13.58 4.44
CA ASP A 208 17.05 14.12 4.50
C ASP A 208 17.26 15.05 5.71
N THR A 209 16.31 15.94 5.99
CA THR A 209 16.39 16.91 7.09
C THR A 209 14.99 17.31 7.58
N TRP A 210 14.93 18.08 8.66
CA TRP A 210 13.69 18.60 9.21
C TRP A 210 13.87 19.93 9.95
N THR A 211 12.77 20.66 10.14
CA THR A 211 12.71 21.85 10.98
C THR A 211 11.30 22.00 11.57
N HIS A 212 11.15 22.84 12.58
CA HIS A 212 9.87 23.27 13.13
C HIS A 212 9.48 24.68 12.68
N ASP A 213 10.34 25.33 11.91
CA ASP A 213 10.16 26.69 11.43
C ASP A 213 9.83 26.68 9.93
N LEU A 214 8.67 27.25 9.58
CA LEU A 214 8.21 27.30 8.19
C LEU A 214 9.12 28.21 7.33
N ASP A 215 9.62 29.30 7.87
CA ASP A 215 10.47 30.23 7.10
C ASP A 215 11.82 29.56 6.79
N GLU A 216 12.43 28.88 7.76
CA GLU A 216 13.63 28.05 7.51
C GLU A 216 13.39 26.96 6.47
N ALA A 217 12.25 26.28 6.55
CA ALA A 217 11.89 25.26 5.56
C ALA A 217 11.80 25.85 4.14
N LEU A 218 11.17 27.02 4.00
CA LEU A 218 11.02 27.70 2.72
C LEU A 218 12.35 28.24 2.17
N GLU A 219 13.25 28.72 3.02
CA GLU A 219 14.60 29.11 2.62
C GLU A 219 15.37 27.91 2.04
N LEU A 220 15.32 26.75 2.70
CA LEU A 220 15.91 25.52 2.17
C LEU A 220 15.28 25.09 0.85
N VAL A 221 13.96 25.15 0.73
CA VAL A 221 13.24 24.86 -0.52
C VAL A 221 13.79 25.74 -1.66
N GLU A 222 13.90 27.04 -1.46
CA GLU A 222 14.37 27.97 -2.49
C GLU A 222 15.86 27.78 -2.84
N GLU A 223 16.72 27.50 -1.85
CA GLU A 223 18.14 27.21 -2.07
C GLU A 223 18.31 26.00 -3.00
N TYR A 224 17.62 24.90 -2.67
CA TYR A 224 17.76 23.65 -3.42
C TYR A 224 17.09 23.71 -4.80
N ARG A 225 15.97 24.41 -4.92
CA ARG A 225 15.35 24.69 -6.23
C ARG A 225 16.31 25.42 -7.16
N LYS A 226 16.91 26.52 -6.69
CA LYS A 226 17.86 27.33 -7.47
C LYS A 226 19.12 26.57 -7.85
N SER A 227 19.62 25.73 -6.95
CA SER A 227 20.81 24.92 -7.24
C SER A 227 20.51 23.67 -8.09
N GLY A 228 19.25 23.34 -8.30
CA GLY A 228 18.83 22.11 -9.00
C GLY A 228 19.22 20.82 -8.29
N ARG A 229 19.48 20.87 -6.98
CA ARG A 229 19.74 19.70 -6.13
C ARG A 229 18.44 19.21 -5.50
N ALA A 230 18.31 17.90 -5.37
CA ALA A 230 17.19 17.30 -4.66
C ALA A 230 17.39 17.34 -3.14
N ILE A 231 16.31 17.56 -2.39
CA ILE A 231 16.26 17.42 -0.93
C ILE A 231 14.83 17.12 -0.49
N SER A 232 14.68 16.43 0.62
CA SER A 232 13.42 16.27 1.33
C SER A 232 13.50 16.88 2.73
N ILE A 233 12.52 17.72 3.06
CA ILE A 233 12.46 18.51 4.29
C ILE A 233 11.18 18.12 5.03
N GLY A 234 11.29 17.63 6.26
CA GLY A 234 10.18 17.46 7.18
C GLY A 234 9.87 18.78 7.89
N LEU A 235 8.64 19.20 7.89
CA LEU A 235 8.19 20.34 8.70
C LEU A 235 7.30 19.84 9.83
N LEU A 236 7.72 20.06 11.07
CA LEU A 236 6.88 19.77 12.23
C LEU A 236 5.74 20.78 12.30
N GLY A 237 4.54 20.35 11.93
CA GLY A 237 3.35 21.22 11.86
C GLY A 237 2.11 20.46 11.42
N ASN A 238 0.99 21.16 11.34
CA ASN A 238 -0.26 20.60 10.87
C ASN A 238 -0.57 21.07 9.45
N ALA A 239 -0.87 20.13 8.55
CA ALA A 239 -1.18 20.44 7.16
C ALA A 239 -2.39 21.39 6.99
N ALA A 240 -3.43 21.24 7.85
CA ALA A 240 -4.60 22.10 7.84
C ALA A 240 -4.31 23.56 8.27
N ASP A 241 -3.14 23.82 8.83
CA ASP A 241 -2.67 25.17 9.18
C ASP A 241 -1.62 25.65 8.16
N VAL A 242 -0.64 24.80 7.81
CA VAL A 242 0.46 25.15 6.89
C VAL A 242 -0.02 25.42 5.46
N TYR A 243 -0.90 24.57 4.90
CA TYR A 243 -1.37 24.77 3.51
C TYR A 243 -2.12 26.09 3.31
N PRO A 244 -3.10 26.46 4.19
CA PRO A 244 -3.72 27.77 4.12
C PRO A 244 -2.73 28.94 4.30
N GLU A 245 -1.73 28.79 5.18
CA GLU A 245 -0.69 29.82 5.38
C GLU A 245 0.14 30.06 4.12
N LEU A 246 0.55 28.98 3.41
CA LEU A 246 1.25 29.11 2.14
C LEU A 246 0.41 29.85 1.08
N VAL A 247 -0.90 29.55 1.01
CA VAL A 247 -1.84 30.28 0.14
C VAL A 247 -1.88 31.76 0.50
N GLN A 248 -2.04 32.09 1.77
CA GLN A 248 -2.07 33.49 2.26
C GLN A 248 -0.77 34.25 1.95
N ARG A 249 0.36 33.58 2.00
CA ARG A 249 1.68 34.13 1.65
C ARG A 249 1.95 34.16 0.13
N ASN A 250 1.02 33.68 -0.68
CA ASN A 250 1.15 33.52 -2.13
C ASN A 250 2.38 32.67 -2.52
N ILE A 251 2.68 31.64 -1.74
CA ILE A 251 3.73 30.67 -1.99
C ILE A 251 3.07 29.42 -2.57
N ILE A 252 3.20 29.24 -3.88
CA ILE A 252 2.51 28.18 -4.60
C ILE A 252 3.53 27.11 -5.04
N PRO A 253 3.42 25.87 -4.52
CA PRO A 253 4.26 24.76 -4.97
C PRO A 253 3.99 24.38 -6.43
N ASP A 254 4.97 23.73 -7.08
CA ASP A 254 4.75 23.17 -8.43
C ASP A 254 3.81 21.95 -8.40
N VAL A 255 3.91 21.13 -7.34
CA VAL A 255 3.08 19.93 -7.13
C VAL A 255 2.58 19.89 -5.70
N VAL A 256 1.30 19.55 -5.51
CA VAL A 256 0.65 19.45 -4.20
C VAL A 256 -0.13 18.15 -4.10
N THR A 257 0.08 17.41 -3.02
CA THR A 257 -0.72 16.24 -2.65
C THR A 257 -0.80 16.09 -1.14
N ASP A 258 -1.36 14.97 -0.64
CA ASP A 258 -1.51 14.68 0.78
C ASP A 258 -1.55 13.17 1.05
N GLN A 259 -0.88 12.76 2.12
CA GLN A 259 -0.91 11.38 2.64
C GLN A 259 -1.13 11.32 4.16
N THR A 260 -1.82 12.30 4.73
CA THR A 260 -2.31 12.21 6.10
C THR A 260 -3.29 11.03 6.24
N ALA A 261 -3.48 10.50 7.44
CA ALA A 261 -4.41 9.40 7.66
C ALA A 261 -5.88 9.89 7.72
N ALA A 262 -6.30 10.64 6.70
CA ALA A 262 -7.61 11.30 6.63
C ALA A 262 -8.80 10.33 6.55
N HIS A 263 -8.57 9.06 6.19
CA HIS A 263 -9.60 8.01 6.11
C HIS A 263 -10.25 7.68 7.47
N ASP A 264 -9.60 8.01 8.59
CA ASP A 264 -10.12 7.87 9.95
C ASP A 264 -10.06 9.22 10.68
N GLU A 265 -11.21 9.84 10.86
CA GLU A 265 -11.36 11.16 11.46
C GLU A 265 -11.08 11.21 12.97
N LEU A 266 -11.04 10.05 13.64
CA LEU A 266 -10.76 9.93 15.07
C LEU A 266 -9.35 9.48 15.39
N ASN A 267 -8.89 8.38 14.77
CA ASN A 267 -7.60 7.76 15.11
C ASN A 267 -6.50 8.07 14.10
N GLY A 268 -6.84 8.64 12.96
CA GLY A 268 -5.92 8.94 11.86
C GLY A 268 -5.56 10.41 11.74
N TYR A 269 -6.53 11.24 11.35
CA TYR A 269 -6.31 12.66 11.11
C TYR A 269 -6.20 13.47 12.42
N VAL A 270 -5.31 14.46 12.42
CA VAL A 270 -5.13 15.36 13.59
C VAL A 270 -5.67 16.74 13.24
N PRO A 271 -6.64 17.28 14.01
CA PRO A 271 -7.20 18.60 13.74
C PRO A 271 -6.15 19.71 13.91
N GLY A 272 -6.26 20.76 13.10
CA GLY A 272 -5.39 21.94 13.16
C GLY A 272 -5.72 22.89 14.31
N GLY A 273 -4.83 23.87 14.53
CA GLY A 273 -5.00 24.91 15.55
C GLY A 273 -4.63 24.47 16.97
N MET A 274 -3.96 23.32 17.12
CA MET A 274 -3.49 22.81 18.42
C MET A 274 -2.22 21.97 18.25
N THR A 275 -1.49 21.78 19.35
CA THR A 275 -0.34 20.89 19.40
C THR A 275 -0.76 19.42 19.33
N TYR A 276 0.18 18.54 19.01
CA TYR A 276 -0.10 17.09 18.95
C TYR A 276 -0.59 16.54 20.29
N ASP A 277 0.03 16.95 21.41
CA ASP A 277 -0.37 16.52 22.76
C ASP A 277 -1.76 17.02 23.15
N GLU A 278 -2.10 18.25 22.82
CA GLU A 278 -3.46 18.80 23.02
C GLU A 278 -4.50 18.02 22.22
N ALA A 279 -4.19 17.68 20.96
CA ALA A 279 -5.05 16.86 20.12
C ALA A 279 -5.25 15.46 20.71
N LEU A 280 -4.19 14.79 21.17
CA LEU A 280 -4.27 13.49 21.83
C LEU A 280 -5.09 13.53 23.13
N LYS A 281 -4.97 14.60 23.90
CA LYS A 281 -5.77 14.83 25.11
C LYS A 281 -7.25 15.01 24.74
N LEU A 282 -7.56 15.88 23.80
CA LEU A 282 -8.92 16.11 23.33
C LEU A 282 -9.57 14.82 22.81
N ARG A 283 -8.83 14.01 22.05
CA ARG A 283 -9.33 12.74 21.51
C ARG A 283 -9.79 11.77 22.61
N ARG A 284 -9.07 11.74 23.74
CA ARG A 284 -9.42 10.89 24.90
C ARG A 284 -10.58 11.46 25.69
N GLU A 285 -10.61 12.78 25.91
CA GLU A 285 -11.56 13.44 26.80
C GLU A 285 -12.89 13.77 26.10
N ASN A 286 -12.84 14.11 24.80
CA ASN A 286 -14.03 14.48 24.03
C ASN A 286 -13.89 14.06 22.55
N PRO A 287 -14.08 12.77 22.23
CA PRO A 287 -13.91 12.25 20.88
C PRO A 287 -14.88 12.87 19.87
N GLU A 288 -16.10 13.25 20.28
CA GLU A 288 -17.07 13.89 19.39
C GLU A 288 -16.57 15.26 18.93
N LYS A 289 -16.06 16.08 19.86
CA LYS A 289 -15.47 17.38 19.53
C LYS A 289 -14.21 17.23 18.68
N TYR A 290 -13.40 16.21 18.94
CA TYR A 290 -12.23 15.90 18.11
C TYR A 290 -12.64 15.61 16.65
N ILE A 291 -13.64 14.77 16.43
CA ILE A 291 -14.17 14.44 15.10
C ILE A 291 -14.70 15.69 14.39
N GLU A 292 -15.47 16.52 15.08
CA GLU A 292 -15.97 17.79 14.54
C GLU A 292 -14.83 18.69 14.03
N LEU A 293 -13.79 18.86 14.85
CA LEU A 293 -12.61 19.66 14.50
C LEU A 293 -11.78 19.04 13.38
N SER A 294 -11.71 17.70 13.33
CA SER A 294 -11.05 16.98 12.24
C SER A 294 -11.73 17.27 10.90
N PHE A 295 -13.05 17.18 10.83
CA PHE A 295 -13.80 17.52 9.61
C PHE A 295 -13.62 18.98 9.20
N ALA A 296 -13.73 19.92 10.15
CA ALA A 296 -13.50 21.33 9.87
C ALA A 296 -12.08 21.61 9.35
N SER A 297 -11.09 20.90 9.87
CA SER A 297 -9.70 20.98 9.42
C SER A 297 -9.51 20.41 8.02
N MET A 298 -10.11 19.27 7.70
CA MET A 298 -10.06 18.67 6.37
C MET A 298 -10.72 19.56 5.32
N VAL A 299 -11.79 20.27 5.66
CA VAL A 299 -12.41 21.28 4.78
C VAL A 299 -11.42 22.40 4.43
N ARG A 300 -10.73 22.98 5.44
CA ARG A 300 -9.72 24.02 5.20
C ARG A 300 -8.53 23.49 4.39
N HIS A 301 -8.08 22.27 4.69
CA HIS A 301 -6.97 21.62 4.01
C HIS A 301 -7.27 21.43 2.51
N VAL A 302 -8.42 20.86 2.16
CA VAL A 302 -8.87 20.68 0.78
C VAL A 302 -9.07 22.02 0.07
N GLN A 303 -9.66 23.01 0.75
CA GLN A 303 -9.83 24.35 0.16
C GLN A 303 -8.48 24.96 -0.22
N ALA A 304 -7.47 24.87 0.64
CA ALA A 304 -6.13 25.35 0.34
C ALA A 304 -5.51 24.62 -0.87
N MET A 305 -5.68 23.29 -0.99
CA MET A 305 -5.24 22.55 -2.16
C MET A 305 -5.93 23.03 -3.46
N ILE A 306 -7.23 23.30 -3.40
CA ILE A 306 -8.00 23.87 -4.53
C ILE A 306 -7.47 25.27 -4.90
N ASP A 307 -7.19 26.11 -3.91
CA ASP A 307 -6.67 27.45 -4.15
C ASP A 307 -5.26 27.41 -4.77
N MET A 308 -4.40 26.48 -4.34
CA MET A 308 -3.10 26.25 -4.98
C MET A 308 -3.26 25.75 -6.42
N GLN A 309 -4.24 24.87 -6.70
CA GLN A 309 -4.55 24.43 -8.06
C GLN A 309 -4.95 25.60 -8.95
N LYS A 310 -5.85 26.46 -8.47
CA LYS A 310 -6.28 27.68 -9.20
C LYS A 310 -5.13 28.65 -9.44
N ALA A 311 -4.12 28.64 -8.56
CA ALA A 311 -2.90 29.44 -8.71
C ALA A 311 -1.85 28.77 -9.62
N GLY A 312 -2.13 27.58 -10.18
CA GLY A 312 -1.29 26.92 -11.19
C GLY A 312 -0.52 25.70 -10.72
N ALA A 313 -0.66 25.26 -9.47
CA ALA A 313 -0.06 24.02 -8.99
C ALA A 313 -0.69 22.79 -9.65
N VAL A 314 0.10 21.74 -9.86
CA VAL A 314 -0.39 20.41 -10.19
C VAL A 314 -0.85 19.77 -8.90
N VAL A 315 -2.16 19.56 -8.74
CA VAL A 315 -2.76 19.02 -7.51
C VAL A 315 -3.44 17.70 -7.80
N PHE A 316 -3.24 16.72 -6.94
CA PHE A 316 -3.95 15.43 -7.00
C PHE A 316 -4.15 14.84 -5.61
N ASP A 317 -5.22 14.07 -5.45
CA ASP A 317 -5.48 13.24 -4.26
C ASP A 317 -4.68 11.93 -4.37
N TYR A 318 -3.95 11.58 -3.31
CA TYR A 318 -3.17 10.34 -3.29
C TYR A 318 -3.92 9.16 -2.64
N GLY A 319 -5.23 9.26 -2.49
CA GLY A 319 -6.08 8.14 -2.13
C GLY A 319 -6.21 7.87 -0.64
N ASN A 320 -6.19 8.90 0.19
CA ASN A 320 -6.43 8.81 1.63
C ASN A 320 -7.85 9.23 2.05
N ASN A 321 -8.76 9.44 1.11
CA ASN A 321 -10.13 9.90 1.33
C ASN A 321 -10.27 11.34 1.88
N LEU A 322 -9.24 12.18 1.76
CA LEU A 322 -9.30 13.57 2.26
C LEU A 322 -10.47 14.36 1.64
N ARG A 323 -10.68 14.24 0.31
CA ARG A 323 -11.79 14.88 -0.40
C ARG A 323 -13.15 14.42 0.09
N GLY A 324 -13.35 13.11 0.26
CA GLY A 324 -14.61 12.54 0.76
C GLY A 324 -14.90 12.93 2.20
N GLN A 325 -13.89 13.07 3.04
CA GLN A 325 -14.03 13.55 4.41
C GLN A 325 -14.32 15.05 4.45
N ALA A 326 -13.70 15.86 3.59
CA ALA A 326 -14.03 17.27 3.44
C ALA A 326 -15.49 17.47 2.98
N GLN A 327 -16.01 16.61 2.09
CA GLN A 327 -17.42 16.62 1.70
C GLN A 327 -18.34 16.36 2.90
N ARG A 328 -18.01 15.35 3.73
CA ARG A 328 -18.74 15.09 4.98
C ARG A 328 -18.66 16.26 5.96
N GLY A 329 -17.55 16.98 5.96
CA GLY A 329 -17.35 18.20 6.75
C GLY A 329 -18.08 19.44 6.20
N GLY A 330 -18.79 19.32 5.08
CA GLY A 330 -19.60 20.38 4.49
C GLY A 330 -18.92 21.18 3.38
N HIS A 331 -17.77 20.72 2.86
CA HIS A 331 -17.17 21.36 1.68
C HIS A 331 -18.08 21.17 0.46
N PRO A 332 -18.46 22.25 -0.27
CA PRO A 332 -19.46 22.16 -1.32
C PRO A 332 -19.01 21.40 -2.56
N ASP A 333 -17.72 21.47 -2.91
CA ASP A 333 -17.14 20.81 -4.08
C ASP A 333 -15.65 20.45 -3.86
N PRO A 334 -15.36 19.37 -3.14
CA PRO A 334 -13.99 18.99 -2.80
C PRO A 334 -13.27 18.20 -3.89
N PHE A 335 -13.98 17.78 -4.96
CA PHE A 335 -13.43 16.93 -6.03
C PHE A 335 -12.94 17.72 -7.25
N GLN A 336 -12.60 19.01 -7.11
CA GLN A 336 -12.09 19.85 -8.20
C GLN A 336 -10.73 19.40 -8.74
N PHE A 337 -9.93 18.68 -7.94
CA PHE A 337 -8.69 18.06 -8.42
C PHE A 337 -8.85 16.53 -8.47
N PRO A 338 -8.19 15.86 -9.43
CA PRO A 338 -8.37 14.43 -9.65
C PRO A 338 -7.66 13.59 -8.60
N GLY A 339 -8.04 12.31 -8.51
CA GLY A 339 -7.22 11.27 -7.88
C GLY A 339 -6.00 10.91 -8.74
N PHE A 340 -4.96 10.38 -8.11
CA PHE A 340 -3.72 10.00 -8.79
C PHE A 340 -3.92 8.86 -9.80
N VAL A 341 -4.86 7.95 -9.54
CA VAL A 341 -5.09 6.80 -10.42
C VAL A 341 -5.66 7.25 -11.77
N PRO A 342 -6.81 7.96 -11.86
CA PRO A 342 -7.30 8.42 -13.15
C PRO A 342 -6.35 9.39 -13.84
N ALA A 343 -5.58 10.17 -13.08
CA ALA A 343 -4.68 11.17 -13.65
C ALA A 343 -3.38 10.59 -14.23
N TYR A 344 -2.82 9.51 -13.62
CA TYR A 344 -1.46 9.04 -13.91
C TYR A 344 -1.30 7.52 -14.04
N ILE A 345 -2.14 6.71 -13.39
CA ILE A 345 -1.91 5.25 -13.24
C ILE A 345 -2.83 4.42 -14.14
N ARG A 346 -4.00 4.91 -14.50
CA ARG A 346 -4.99 4.17 -15.30
C ARG A 346 -4.43 3.48 -16.55
N PRO A 347 -3.58 4.12 -17.38
CA PRO A 347 -3.00 3.45 -18.55
C PRO A 347 -2.20 2.20 -18.20
N LEU A 348 -1.45 2.23 -17.08
CA LEU A 348 -0.68 1.07 -16.60
C LEU A 348 -1.61 -0.06 -16.15
N PHE A 349 -2.71 0.28 -15.47
CA PHE A 349 -3.72 -0.71 -15.07
C PHE A 349 -4.40 -1.38 -16.26
N CYS A 350 -4.58 -0.68 -17.37
CA CYS A 350 -5.08 -1.26 -18.62
C CYS A 350 -4.16 -2.35 -19.19
N GLU A 351 -2.86 -2.29 -18.92
CA GLU A 351 -1.87 -3.30 -19.30
C GLU A 351 -1.74 -4.44 -18.26
N GLY A 352 -2.55 -4.41 -17.20
CA GLY A 352 -2.36 -5.28 -16.04
C GLY A 352 -1.05 -4.99 -15.29
N LYS A 353 -0.41 -3.85 -15.56
CA LYS A 353 0.83 -3.43 -14.91
C LYS A 353 0.51 -2.83 -13.56
N GLY A 354 1.13 -3.38 -12.53
CA GLY A 354 0.91 -2.97 -11.17
C GLY A 354 1.92 -3.58 -10.20
N PRO A 355 1.74 -3.34 -8.89
CA PRO A 355 2.71 -3.71 -7.87
C PRO A 355 2.91 -5.23 -7.79
N PHE A 356 4.16 -5.62 -7.94
CA PHE A 356 4.66 -6.98 -7.78
C PHE A 356 5.76 -6.95 -6.73
N ARG A 357 5.54 -7.60 -5.59
CA ARG A 357 6.47 -7.59 -4.47
C ARG A 357 6.92 -9.00 -4.11
N TRP A 358 8.14 -9.10 -3.58
CA TRP A 358 8.67 -10.37 -3.09
C TRP A 358 9.52 -10.21 -1.85
N VAL A 359 9.58 -11.26 -1.07
CA VAL A 359 10.26 -11.31 0.22
C VAL A 359 11.15 -12.54 0.28
N ALA A 360 12.38 -12.35 0.75
CA ALA A 360 13.33 -13.44 0.98
C ALA A 360 13.14 -14.03 2.39
N LEU A 361 12.59 -15.24 2.47
CA LEU A 361 12.36 -15.92 3.76
C LEU A 361 13.66 -16.33 4.46
N SER A 362 14.78 -16.38 3.74
CA SER A 362 16.12 -16.58 4.34
C SER A 362 16.51 -15.47 5.32
N GLY A 363 15.96 -14.27 5.14
CA GLY A 363 16.40 -13.07 5.85
C GLY A 363 17.76 -12.54 5.36
N ASP A 364 18.30 -13.09 4.27
CA ASP A 364 19.56 -12.65 3.66
C ASP A 364 19.28 -11.64 2.53
N PRO A 365 19.80 -10.40 2.62
CA PRO A 365 19.71 -9.42 1.55
C PRO A 365 20.26 -9.90 0.18
N GLN A 366 21.20 -10.84 0.17
CA GLN A 366 21.79 -11.36 -1.07
C GLN A 366 20.75 -12.08 -1.93
N ASP A 367 19.73 -12.72 -1.33
CA ASP A 367 18.65 -13.33 -2.07
C ASP A 367 17.80 -12.29 -2.81
N ILE A 368 17.63 -11.09 -2.23
CA ILE A 368 16.97 -9.97 -2.92
C ILE A 368 17.86 -9.42 -4.05
N TYR A 369 19.15 -9.25 -3.82
CA TYR A 369 20.04 -8.76 -4.88
C TYR A 369 20.14 -9.76 -6.04
N ARG A 370 20.11 -11.07 -5.78
CA ARG A 370 20.05 -12.08 -6.83
C ARG A 370 18.72 -12.04 -7.61
N THR A 371 17.60 -11.84 -6.94
CA THR A 371 16.29 -11.69 -7.60
C THR A 371 16.16 -10.35 -8.32
N ASP A 372 16.73 -9.27 -7.81
CA ASP A 372 16.86 -8.00 -8.55
C ASP A 372 17.60 -8.21 -9.87
N GLN A 373 18.73 -8.93 -9.83
CA GLN A 373 19.48 -9.28 -11.04
C GLN A 373 18.64 -10.11 -12.02
N ALA A 374 17.82 -11.03 -11.52
CA ALA A 374 16.88 -11.80 -12.34
C ALA A 374 15.87 -10.90 -13.08
N ILE A 375 15.34 -9.86 -12.43
CA ILE A 375 14.45 -8.89 -13.08
C ILE A 375 15.18 -8.14 -14.20
N LEU A 376 16.42 -7.69 -13.97
CA LEU A 376 17.23 -7.03 -14.99
C LEU A 376 17.54 -7.96 -16.19
N GLU A 377 17.80 -9.24 -15.94
CA GLU A 377 18.04 -10.26 -16.96
C GLU A 377 16.79 -10.55 -17.79
N LEU A 378 15.62 -10.61 -17.17
CA LEU A 378 14.35 -10.92 -17.84
C LEU A 378 13.80 -9.75 -18.67
N PHE A 379 14.00 -8.51 -18.21
CA PHE A 379 13.36 -7.32 -18.78
C PHE A 379 14.36 -6.19 -19.11
N PRO A 380 15.48 -6.49 -19.81
CA PRO A 380 16.53 -5.49 -20.09
C PRO A 380 16.06 -4.34 -21.01
N HIS A 381 14.95 -4.53 -21.70
CA HIS A 381 14.33 -3.55 -22.60
C HIS A 381 13.40 -2.56 -21.89
N ASP A 382 12.99 -2.84 -20.65
CA ASP A 382 12.20 -1.90 -19.83
C ASP A 382 13.16 -0.98 -19.04
N GLU A 383 13.56 0.12 -19.68
CA GLU A 383 14.51 1.10 -19.10
C GLU A 383 14.01 1.68 -17.78
N ALA A 384 12.70 1.93 -17.64
CA ALA A 384 12.12 2.47 -16.42
C ALA A 384 12.21 1.47 -15.26
N LEU A 385 11.90 0.20 -15.52
CA LEU A 385 12.05 -0.89 -14.55
C LEU A 385 13.51 -1.09 -14.16
N CYS A 386 14.42 -1.14 -15.13
CA CYS A 386 15.86 -1.28 -14.86
C CYS A 386 16.41 -0.12 -14.03
N ARG A 387 16.02 1.11 -14.34
CA ARG A 387 16.36 2.30 -13.56
C ARG A 387 15.86 2.19 -12.12
N TRP A 388 14.58 1.81 -11.93
CA TRP A 388 14.01 1.63 -10.60
C TRP A 388 14.80 0.59 -9.78
N ILE A 389 15.00 -0.62 -10.30
CA ILE A 389 15.73 -1.70 -9.60
C ILE A 389 17.14 -1.24 -9.23
N THR A 390 17.87 -0.62 -10.14
CA THR A 390 19.23 -0.12 -9.90
C THR A 390 19.28 0.94 -8.81
N MET A 391 18.31 1.84 -8.77
CA MET A 391 18.20 2.85 -7.70
C MET A 391 17.80 2.21 -6.37
N ALA A 392 16.86 1.28 -6.38
CA ALA A 392 16.37 0.61 -5.19
C ALA A 392 17.49 -0.15 -4.46
N GLN A 393 18.37 -0.84 -5.20
CA GLN A 393 19.55 -1.50 -4.64
C GLN A 393 20.45 -0.56 -3.82
N LYS A 394 20.55 0.70 -4.23
CA LYS A 394 21.41 1.70 -3.61
C LYS A 394 20.74 2.53 -2.51
N ARG A 395 19.45 2.80 -2.65
CA ARG A 395 18.71 3.79 -1.87
C ARG A 395 17.74 3.19 -0.86
N VAL A 396 17.21 2.00 -1.10
CA VAL A 396 16.16 1.39 -0.27
C VAL A 396 16.78 0.47 0.77
N LYS A 397 16.64 0.82 2.04
CA LYS A 397 16.99 -0.05 3.18
C LYS A 397 15.88 -1.05 3.44
N PHE A 398 16.25 -2.28 3.75
CA PHE A 398 15.28 -3.29 4.15
C PHE A 398 14.76 -3.03 5.57
N GLN A 399 13.50 -3.38 5.79
CA GLN A 399 12.83 -3.35 7.08
C GLN A 399 12.30 -4.77 7.35
N GLY A 400 12.70 -5.38 8.48
CA GLY A 400 12.38 -6.77 8.78
C GLY A 400 13.00 -7.76 7.78
N LEU A 401 12.22 -8.68 7.25
CA LEU A 401 12.68 -9.57 6.18
C LEU A 401 13.00 -8.77 4.91
N PRO A 402 14.13 -9.05 4.25
CA PRO A 402 14.48 -8.37 3.01
C PRO A 402 13.40 -8.56 1.94
N ALA A 403 13.03 -7.48 1.29
CA ALA A 403 11.97 -7.47 0.30
C ALA A 403 12.25 -6.48 -0.82
N ARG A 404 11.56 -6.64 -1.95
CA ARG A 404 11.58 -5.73 -3.09
C ARG A 404 10.20 -5.61 -3.69
N ILE A 405 9.98 -4.54 -4.41
CA ILE A 405 8.79 -4.29 -5.21
C ILE A 405 9.20 -3.69 -6.56
N CYS A 406 8.50 -4.06 -7.60
CA CYS A 406 8.52 -3.38 -8.89
C CYS A 406 7.15 -3.48 -9.55
N TRP A 407 6.94 -2.83 -10.67
CA TRP A 407 5.69 -2.94 -11.42
C TRP A 407 5.89 -3.83 -12.65
N LEU A 408 5.11 -4.90 -12.72
CA LEU A 408 5.10 -5.85 -13.84
C LEU A 408 3.68 -6.01 -14.39
N GLY A 409 3.59 -6.19 -15.70
CA GLY A 409 2.35 -6.37 -16.43
C GLY A 409 1.91 -7.82 -16.58
N TYR A 410 0.84 -8.00 -17.36
CA TYR A 410 0.31 -9.30 -17.72
C TYR A 410 1.34 -10.13 -18.51
N GLY A 411 1.59 -11.34 -18.06
CA GLY A 411 2.60 -12.25 -18.61
C GLY A 411 4.00 -12.11 -17.99
N ASP A 412 4.40 -10.92 -17.57
CA ASP A 412 5.72 -10.69 -17.01
C ASP A 412 5.83 -11.16 -15.56
N ARG A 413 4.75 -11.08 -14.78
CA ARG A 413 4.69 -11.60 -13.41
C ARG A 413 4.91 -13.12 -13.37
N ALA A 414 4.30 -13.87 -14.29
CA ALA A 414 4.50 -15.32 -14.40
C ALA A 414 5.95 -15.66 -14.76
N LYS A 415 6.55 -14.95 -15.72
CA LYS A 415 7.96 -15.13 -16.07
C LYS A 415 8.88 -14.91 -14.87
N ALA A 416 8.68 -13.82 -14.13
CA ALA A 416 9.46 -13.52 -12.94
C ALA A 416 9.29 -14.59 -11.85
N GLY A 417 8.05 -14.99 -11.55
CA GLY A 417 7.75 -16.00 -10.54
C GLY A 417 8.35 -17.37 -10.87
N LEU A 418 8.23 -17.82 -12.12
CA LEU A 418 8.83 -19.07 -12.57
C LEU A 418 10.36 -19.03 -12.49
N TYR A 419 10.96 -17.90 -12.86
CA TYR A 419 12.42 -17.75 -12.76
C TYR A 419 12.89 -17.73 -11.30
N PHE A 420 12.20 -17.04 -10.41
CA PHE A 420 12.50 -17.09 -8.98
C PHE A 420 12.39 -18.51 -8.42
N ASN A 421 11.36 -19.27 -8.83
CA ASN A 421 11.20 -20.66 -8.41
C ASN A 421 12.35 -21.55 -8.91
N GLU A 422 12.84 -21.31 -10.13
CA GLU A 422 14.01 -22.00 -10.67
C GLU A 422 15.29 -21.67 -9.89
N LEU A 423 15.50 -20.41 -9.48
CA LEU A 423 16.64 -20.00 -8.67
C LEU A 423 16.63 -20.69 -7.29
N VAL A 424 15.45 -20.83 -6.66
CA VAL A 424 15.29 -21.62 -5.43
C VAL A 424 15.65 -23.08 -5.67
N ARG A 425 15.13 -23.68 -6.74
CA ARG A 425 15.40 -25.09 -7.11
C ARG A 425 16.88 -25.38 -7.35
N LYS A 426 17.59 -24.45 -7.95
CA LYS A 426 19.04 -24.55 -8.22
C LYS A 426 19.90 -24.26 -7.00
N GLY A 427 19.32 -23.82 -5.90
CA GLY A 427 20.07 -23.42 -4.69
C GLY A 427 20.85 -22.10 -4.85
N GLU A 428 20.49 -21.27 -5.85
CA GLU A 428 21.03 -19.92 -6.00
C GLU A 428 20.44 -18.96 -4.98
N LEU A 429 19.28 -19.27 -4.43
CA LEU A 429 18.66 -18.59 -3.28
C LEU A 429 18.69 -19.53 -2.07
N LYS A 430 18.95 -18.97 -0.89
CA LYS A 430 19.13 -19.73 0.36
C LYS A 430 17.85 -20.35 0.89
N ALA A 431 16.70 -19.71 0.63
CA ALA A 431 15.38 -20.17 1.06
C ALA A 431 14.31 -19.69 0.06
N PRO A 432 13.06 -20.17 0.18
CA PRO A 432 11.96 -19.74 -0.66
C PRO A 432 11.73 -18.23 -0.70
N ILE A 433 11.12 -17.81 -1.81
CA ILE A 433 10.64 -16.44 -2.03
C ILE A 433 9.12 -16.42 -1.89
N VAL A 434 8.61 -15.46 -1.15
CA VAL A 434 7.17 -15.13 -1.12
C VAL A 434 6.91 -14.05 -2.14
N ILE A 435 5.95 -14.26 -3.02
CA ILE A 435 5.46 -13.27 -3.98
C ILE A 435 4.06 -12.84 -3.56
N GLY A 436 3.83 -11.54 -3.55
CA GLY A 436 2.52 -10.95 -3.37
C GLY A 436 2.39 -9.66 -4.15
N ARG A 437 1.35 -8.92 -3.88
CA ARG A 437 1.13 -7.61 -4.47
C ARG A 437 0.43 -6.68 -3.49
N ASP A 438 0.41 -5.40 -3.81
CA ASP A 438 -0.45 -4.46 -3.12
C ASP A 438 -1.92 -4.74 -3.46
N HIS A 439 -2.82 -4.49 -2.52
CA HIS A 439 -4.27 -4.61 -2.73
C HIS A 439 -4.83 -3.48 -3.62
N LEU A 440 -4.00 -2.55 -4.04
CA LEU A 440 -4.32 -1.50 -5.03
C LEU A 440 -4.27 -2.00 -6.48
N ASP A 441 -3.94 -3.25 -6.71
CA ASP A 441 -3.74 -3.81 -8.04
C ASP A 441 -5.03 -3.78 -8.88
N ALA A 442 -4.88 -3.60 -10.18
CA ALA A 442 -5.94 -3.24 -11.13
C ALA A 442 -7.21 -4.12 -11.10
N GLY A 443 -7.05 -5.42 -10.87
CA GLY A 443 -8.15 -6.40 -10.87
C GLY A 443 -8.70 -6.74 -9.49
N SER A 444 -8.15 -6.19 -8.42
CA SER A 444 -8.36 -6.67 -7.06
C SER A 444 -9.12 -5.72 -6.15
N VAL A 445 -9.63 -4.62 -6.66
CA VAL A 445 -10.19 -3.54 -5.82
C VAL A 445 -11.42 -2.89 -6.43
N ALA A 446 -12.34 -2.46 -5.59
CA ALA A 446 -13.39 -1.50 -5.89
C ALA A 446 -13.29 -0.38 -4.86
N SER A 447 -12.89 0.81 -5.29
CA SER A 447 -12.62 1.97 -4.44
C SER A 447 -12.89 3.26 -5.22
N PRO A 448 -14.14 3.77 -5.20
CA PRO A 448 -14.55 4.93 -6.03
C PRO A 448 -13.77 6.21 -5.78
N TYR A 449 -13.17 6.36 -4.61
CA TYR A 449 -12.36 7.53 -4.27
C TYR A 449 -10.85 7.31 -4.46
N ARG A 450 -10.44 6.19 -5.06
CA ARG A 450 -9.03 5.86 -5.25
C ARG A 450 -8.79 5.10 -6.55
N GLU A 451 -8.68 3.75 -6.51
CA GLU A 451 -8.21 2.94 -7.65
C GLU A 451 -9.23 2.85 -8.77
N THR A 452 -10.51 2.91 -8.44
CA THR A 452 -11.60 2.82 -9.44
C THR A 452 -12.34 4.14 -9.64
N GLU A 453 -11.74 5.25 -9.21
CA GLU A 453 -12.26 6.59 -9.46
C GLU A 453 -12.36 6.86 -10.97
N GLY A 454 -13.53 7.26 -11.43
CA GLY A 454 -13.76 7.68 -12.81
C GLY A 454 -13.57 6.55 -13.84
N MET A 455 -14.07 5.35 -13.56
CA MET A 455 -14.11 4.29 -14.57
C MET A 455 -14.93 4.73 -15.77
N LYS A 456 -14.44 4.40 -16.97
CA LYS A 456 -15.01 4.87 -18.25
C LYS A 456 -16.50 4.56 -18.42
N ASP A 457 -16.97 3.44 -17.86
CA ASP A 457 -18.35 2.97 -17.91
C ASP A 457 -19.17 3.32 -16.66
N GLY A 458 -18.59 4.00 -15.66
CA GLY A 458 -19.22 4.32 -14.39
C GLY A 458 -19.27 3.17 -13.38
N SER A 459 -18.49 2.10 -13.58
CA SER A 459 -18.46 0.91 -12.71
C SER A 459 -17.60 1.07 -11.45
N ASP A 460 -17.35 2.28 -11.01
CA ASP A 460 -16.44 2.62 -9.90
C ASP A 460 -16.71 1.83 -8.61
N ALA A 461 -17.97 1.66 -8.26
CA ALA A 461 -18.41 1.07 -6.99
C ALA A 461 -18.75 -0.42 -7.06
N ILE A 462 -18.53 -1.08 -8.21
CA ILE A 462 -18.90 -2.50 -8.38
C ILE A 462 -17.87 -3.38 -7.69
N ALA A 463 -18.28 -4.00 -6.58
CA ALA A 463 -17.40 -4.83 -5.75
C ALA A 463 -17.34 -6.31 -6.19
N ASP A 464 -18.02 -6.71 -7.25
CA ASP A 464 -17.93 -8.06 -7.82
C ASP A 464 -16.48 -8.38 -8.24
N TRP A 465 -15.75 -7.39 -8.77
CA TRP A 465 -14.39 -7.55 -9.27
C TRP A 465 -13.38 -8.06 -8.23
N PRO A 466 -13.23 -7.43 -7.05
CA PRO A 466 -12.33 -7.97 -6.02
C PRO A 466 -12.80 -9.32 -5.47
N ILE A 467 -14.10 -9.61 -5.44
CA ILE A 467 -14.61 -10.93 -5.04
C ILE A 467 -14.21 -11.97 -6.08
N LEU A 468 -14.44 -11.72 -7.37
CA LEU A 468 -13.99 -12.60 -8.44
C LEU A 468 -12.47 -12.79 -8.43
N ASN A 469 -11.71 -11.75 -8.13
CA ASN A 469 -10.25 -11.84 -7.99
C ASN A 469 -9.85 -12.83 -6.88
N ALA A 470 -10.45 -12.73 -5.70
CA ALA A 470 -10.15 -13.64 -4.60
C ALA A 470 -10.54 -15.09 -4.93
N LEU A 471 -11.73 -15.31 -5.50
CA LEU A 471 -12.21 -16.63 -5.91
C LEU A 471 -11.30 -17.25 -6.96
N LEU A 472 -10.90 -16.48 -7.98
CA LEU A 472 -10.01 -16.93 -9.05
C LEU A 472 -8.62 -17.28 -8.52
N ASN A 473 -8.04 -16.46 -7.66
CA ASN A 473 -6.73 -16.74 -7.06
C ASN A 473 -6.78 -18.00 -6.18
N ALA A 474 -7.86 -18.22 -5.43
CA ALA A 474 -8.02 -19.43 -4.63
C ALA A 474 -8.10 -20.69 -5.54
N VAL A 475 -8.87 -20.64 -6.62
CA VAL A 475 -9.00 -21.74 -7.60
C VAL A 475 -7.68 -22.00 -8.32
N CYS A 476 -6.90 -20.96 -8.62
CA CYS A 476 -5.58 -21.09 -9.27
C CYS A 476 -4.50 -21.67 -8.37
N GLY A 477 -4.70 -21.72 -7.05
CA GLY A 477 -3.77 -22.32 -6.09
C GLY A 477 -2.78 -21.32 -5.46
N ALA A 478 -3.19 -20.07 -5.24
CA ALA A 478 -2.43 -19.14 -4.41
C ALA A 478 -2.21 -19.73 -3.00
N THR A 479 -1.09 -19.42 -2.36
CA THR A 479 -0.76 -19.99 -1.04
C THR A 479 -1.67 -19.46 0.06
N TRP A 480 -2.00 -18.16 0.01
CA TRP A 480 -3.12 -17.60 0.80
C TRP A 480 -3.80 -16.46 0.07
N VAL A 481 -5.10 -16.33 0.33
CA VAL A 481 -5.99 -15.37 -0.32
C VAL A 481 -6.80 -14.65 0.75
N SER A 482 -7.11 -13.39 0.50
CA SER A 482 -7.83 -12.56 1.45
C SER A 482 -8.82 -11.61 0.78
N VAL A 483 -9.90 -11.29 1.49
CA VAL A 483 -10.85 -10.23 1.11
C VAL A 483 -10.98 -9.26 2.27
N HIS A 484 -10.94 -7.97 1.98
CA HIS A 484 -10.92 -6.91 2.99
C HIS A 484 -11.89 -5.79 2.63
N HIS A 485 -12.25 -5.02 3.65
CA HIS A 485 -13.10 -3.86 3.54
C HIS A 485 -12.41 -2.63 4.13
N GLY A 486 -12.55 -1.51 3.48
CA GLY A 486 -12.22 -0.18 4.03
C GLY A 486 -10.77 0.26 3.87
N GLY A 487 -9.90 -0.54 3.25
CA GLY A 487 -8.47 -0.22 3.10
C GLY A 487 -8.21 1.07 2.33
N GLY A 488 -7.33 1.91 2.87
CA GLY A 488 -6.87 3.15 2.27
C GLY A 488 -7.84 4.33 2.39
N VAL A 489 -9.13 4.11 2.20
CA VAL A 489 -10.17 5.15 2.17
C VAL A 489 -11.22 5.02 3.27
N GLY A 490 -11.17 3.98 4.08
CA GLY A 490 -12.04 3.77 5.24
C GLY A 490 -13.24 2.84 5.00
N ILE A 491 -13.87 2.44 6.09
CA ILE A 491 -15.04 1.55 6.11
C ILE A 491 -16.18 2.13 5.26
N GLY A 492 -16.82 1.27 4.45
CA GLY A 492 -17.88 1.65 3.52
C GLY A 492 -17.40 2.22 2.17
N LYS A 493 -16.08 2.34 1.95
CA LYS A 493 -15.51 3.06 0.80
C LYS A 493 -14.69 2.18 -0.16
N SER A 494 -14.31 0.96 0.25
CA SER A 494 -13.60 0.03 -0.63
C SER A 494 -13.78 -1.43 -0.23
N ILE A 495 -13.74 -2.31 -1.23
CA ILE A 495 -13.53 -3.76 -1.08
C ILE A 495 -12.32 -4.13 -1.91
N HIS A 496 -11.43 -4.95 -1.37
CA HIS A 496 -10.21 -5.36 -2.08
C HIS A 496 -9.77 -6.77 -1.68
N ALA A 497 -9.01 -7.40 -2.57
CA ALA A 497 -8.51 -8.76 -2.39
C ALA A 497 -6.98 -8.81 -2.36
N GLY A 498 -6.45 -9.72 -1.55
CA GLY A 498 -5.02 -10.05 -1.48
C GLY A 498 -4.73 -11.41 -2.08
N MET A 499 -3.57 -11.53 -2.70
CA MET A 499 -3.03 -12.78 -3.21
C MET A 499 -1.56 -12.90 -2.81
N VAL A 500 -1.19 -14.06 -2.28
CA VAL A 500 0.21 -14.39 -1.98
C VAL A 500 0.52 -15.83 -2.41
N ILE A 501 1.69 -16.02 -3.00
CA ILE A 501 2.14 -17.32 -3.51
C ILE A 501 3.64 -17.53 -3.21
N VAL A 502 4.03 -18.78 -3.00
CA VAL A 502 5.39 -19.16 -2.59
C VAL A 502 6.13 -19.84 -3.73
N CYS A 503 7.37 -19.38 -3.97
CA CYS A 503 8.36 -20.06 -4.80
C CYS A 503 9.20 -20.95 -3.88
N ASP A 504 8.84 -22.23 -3.77
CA ASP A 504 9.54 -23.20 -2.91
C ASP A 504 10.53 -24.12 -3.64
N GLY A 505 10.71 -23.87 -4.93
CA GLY A 505 11.61 -24.65 -5.82
C GLY A 505 10.99 -25.91 -6.40
N THR A 506 9.77 -26.28 -6.02
CA THR A 506 9.10 -27.50 -6.53
C THR A 506 8.51 -27.29 -7.93
N LYS A 507 8.25 -28.41 -8.66
CA LYS A 507 7.53 -28.37 -9.93
C LYS A 507 6.03 -28.11 -9.75
N GLU A 508 5.49 -28.48 -8.62
CA GLU A 508 4.12 -28.17 -8.21
C GLU A 508 3.94 -26.65 -8.05
N ALA A 509 4.95 -25.96 -7.51
CA ALA A 509 4.98 -24.50 -7.45
C ALA A 509 5.00 -23.87 -8.84
N ASP A 510 5.73 -24.40 -9.81
CA ASP A 510 5.72 -23.87 -11.19
C ASP A 510 4.29 -23.78 -11.75
N LYS A 511 3.49 -24.83 -11.57
CA LYS A 511 2.09 -24.87 -12.06
C LYS A 511 1.19 -23.84 -11.37
N ARG A 512 1.34 -23.69 -10.06
CA ARG A 512 0.56 -22.69 -9.29
C ARG A 512 0.97 -21.27 -9.64
N LEU A 513 2.28 -21.02 -9.74
CA LEU A 513 2.84 -19.71 -10.12
C LEU A 513 2.37 -19.26 -11.49
N GLU A 514 2.42 -20.16 -12.48
CA GLU A 514 1.95 -19.85 -13.83
C GLU A 514 0.46 -19.47 -13.83
N ARG A 515 -0.41 -20.27 -13.18
CA ARG A 515 -1.86 -19.99 -13.11
C ARG A 515 -2.16 -18.69 -12.39
N VAL A 516 -1.65 -18.53 -11.17
CA VAL A 516 -1.95 -17.39 -10.29
C VAL A 516 -1.40 -16.09 -10.86
N LEU A 517 -0.12 -16.08 -11.27
CA LEU A 517 0.55 -14.87 -11.76
C LEU A 517 0.14 -14.49 -13.20
N THR A 518 -0.63 -15.36 -13.88
CA THR A 518 -1.33 -15.03 -15.12
C THR A 518 -2.74 -14.51 -14.84
N ALA A 519 -3.51 -15.23 -14.04
CA ALA A 519 -4.91 -14.91 -13.79
C ALA A 519 -5.10 -13.59 -12.99
N ASP A 520 -4.26 -13.37 -11.98
CA ASP A 520 -4.38 -12.20 -11.10
C ASP A 520 -4.21 -10.87 -11.86
N PRO A 521 -3.12 -10.59 -12.59
CA PRO A 521 -3.02 -9.39 -13.42
C PRO A 521 -3.96 -9.42 -14.62
N GLY A 522 -4.29 -10.61 -15.13
CA GLY A 522 -5.24 -10.78 -16.24
C GLY A 522 -6.61 -10.23 -15.93
N LEU A 523 -7.09 -10.39 -14.70
CA LEU A 523 -8.38 -9.81 -14.28
C LEU A 523 -8.37 -8.28 -14.28
N GLY A 524 -7.21 -7.65 -14.06
CA GLY A 524 -7.05 -6.21 -14.22
C GLY A 524 -7.24 -5.75 -15.67
N VAL A 525 -6.64 -6.46 -16.62
CA VAL A 525 -6.86 -6.23 -18.06
C VAL A 525 -8.33 -6.43 -18.42
N VAL A 526 -8.93 -7.54 -18.01
CA VAL A 526 -10.34 -7.88 -18.27
C VAL A 526 -11.27 -6.79 -17.76
N ARG A 527 -11.12 -6.35 -16.52
CA ARG A 527 -11.96 -5.31 -15.93
C ARG A 527 -11.92 -4.01 -16.72
N HIS A 528 -10.71 -3.57 -17.13
CA HIS A 528 -10.56 -2.33 -17.89
C HIS A 528 -11.04 -2.48 -19.34
N ALA A 529 -10.84 -3.65 -19.95
CA ALA A 529 -11.36 -3.96 -21.27
C ALA A 529 -12.91 -3.99 -21.26
N ASP A 530 -13.53 -4.59 -20.24
CA ASP A 530 -14.98 -4.62 -20.06
C ASP A 530 -15.57 -3.21 -19.87
N ALA A 531 -14.83 -2.33 -19.19
CA ALA A 531 -15.18 -0.92 -19.04
C ALA A 531 -14.96 -0.07 -20.32
N GLY A 532 -14.43 -0.66 -21.39
CA GLY A 532 -14.27 0.00 -22.69
C GLY A 532 -12.99 0.79 -22.87
N TYR A 533 -11.94 0.52 -22.07
CA TYR A 533 -10.62 1.12 -22.32
C TYR A 533 -9.93 0.44 -23.50
N GLU A 534 -9.63 1.20 -24.56
CA GLU A 534 -9.07 0.70 -25.81
C GLU A 534 -7.70 0.01 -25.62
N GLU A 535 -6.87 0.56 -24.74
CA GLU A 535 -5.57 -0.02 -24.40
C GLU A 535 -5.73 -1.44 -23.80
N ALA A 536 -6.69 -1.60 -22.90
CA ALA A 536 -6.97 -2.89 -22.28
C ALA A 536 -7.56 -3.90 -23.28
N ILE A 537 -8.45 -3.45 -24.17
CA ILE A 537 -9.01 -4.26 -25.26
C ILE A 537 -7.89 -4.75 -26.19
N LYS A 538 -6.97 -3.88 -26.55
CA LYS A 538 -5.80 -4.22 -27.37
C LYS A 538 -4.95 -5.28 -26.69
N ILE A 539 -4.58 -5.08 -25.43
CA ILE A 539 -3.79 -6.04 -24.65
C ILE A 539 -4.51 -7.38 -24.52
N ALA A 540 -5.81 -7.38 -24.23
CA ALA A 540 -6.60 -8.61 -24.14
C ALA A 540 -6.54 -9.42 -25.44
N ARG A 541 -6.67 -8.77 -26.61
CA ARG A 541 -6.57 -9.41 -27.93
C ARG A 541 -5.14 -9.91 -28.22
N GLU A 542 -4.14 -9.06 -28.03
CA GLU A 542 -2.72 -9.41 -28.29
C GLU A 542 -2.24 -10.57 -27.42
N LYS A 543 -2.70 -10.66 -26.20
CA LYS A 543 -2.34 -11.70 -25.23
C LYS A 543 -3.28 -12.93 -25.27
N GLY A 544 -4.30 -12.92 -26.13
CA GLY A 544 -5.23 -14.02 -26.27
C GLY A 544 -6.11 -14.28 -25.05
N ILE A 545 -6.44 -13.24 -24.28
CA ILE A 545 -7.35 -13.36 -23.15
C ILE A 545 -8.77 -13.61 -23.70
N LYS A 546 -9.37 -14.74 -23.34
CA LYS A 546 -10.72 -15.09 -23.77
C LYS A 546 -11.76 -14.21 -23.07
N MET A 547 -12.35 -13.30 -23.82
CA MET A 547 -13.45 -12.45 -23.36
C MET A 547 -14.65 -12.66 -24.31
N PRO A 548 -15.69 -13.43 -23.91
CA PRO A 548 -16.75 -13.85 -24.82
C PRO A 548 -17.51 -12.74 -25.54
N ARG A 549 -17.54 -11.53 -24.97
CA ARG A 549 -18.19 -10.35 -25.59
C ARG A 549 -17.26 -9.48 -26.43
N LEU A 550 -15.96 -9.73 -26.43
CA LEU A 550 -14.98 -9.04 -27.27
C LEU A 550 -14.55 -9.86 -28.50
N GLU A 551 -14.99 -11.11 -28.59
CA GLU A 551 -14.72 -12.03 -29.71
C GLU A 551 -15.72 -11.82 -30.88
N GLY A 552 -16.23 -10.60 -31.05
CA GLY A 552 -17.15 -10.22 -32.12
C GLY A 552 -16.50 -9.27 -33.14
#